data_3d8c25f0ea32ed6b39e3ceb3e52934e5
#
_entry.id   3d8c25f0ea32ed6b39e3ceb3e52934e5
#
_cell.length_a   1.000
_cell.length_b   1.000
_cell.length_c   1.000
_cell.angle_alpha   90.00
_cell.angle_beta   90.00
_cell.angle_gamma   90.00
#
_symmetry.space_group_name_H-M   'P 1'
#
loop_
_entity.id
_entity.type
_entity.pdbx_description
1 polymer ?
#
loop_
_entity_poly.entity_id
_entity_poly.type
_entity_poly.pdbx_seq_one_letter_code
_entity_poly.pdbx_strand_id
1 'polypeptide(L)'
;MRNWQARLAMKQDRIKRKIIDLQIEHEGVPTDCIRIRLKKDDEGDIQTRTIEMADVIPVIFPPLTDVPYRRLGPKLDGGWEITSLPDAAGEEAKKFYEIVVPHTAYLRPDDLIIKVMLDDDAPEHPIILALQVLESTGDFGGSMLIKSKYKTNLYNEDLSQNTLAIIAAMAERRLKLGY
;
A
#
# COMPACT_ATOMS: atom_id res chain seq x y z
N MET A 1 -32.21 29.33 2.67
CA MET A 1 -32.26 28.05 1.92
C MET A 1 -30.92 27.37 1.71
N ARG A 2 -29.83 28.08 1.41
CA ARG A 2 -28.49 27.48 1.21
C ARG A 2 -27.90 26.77 2.44
N ASN A 3 -28.32 27.09 3.63
CA ASN A 3 -27.69 26.60 4.88
C ASN A 3 -28.09 25.15 5.24
N TRP A 4 -29.30 24.67 4.86
CA TRP A 4 -29.73 23.32 5.17
C TRP A 4 -29.08 22.27 4.25
N GLN A 5 -28.84 22.61 2.99
CA GLN A 5 -28.14 21.71 2.05
C GLN A 5 -26.70 21.47 2.49
N ALA A 6 -25.99 22.52 2.90
CA ALA A 6 -24.64 22.42 3.45
C ALA A 6 -24.62 21.55 4.73
N ARG A 7 -25.60 21.74 5.62
CA ARG A 7 -25.71 20.95 6.85
C ARG A 7 -26.00 19.46 6.55
N LEU A 8 -26.85 19.20 5.56
CA LEU A 8 -27.17 17.84 5.14
C LEU A 8 -25.94 17.16 4.55
N ALA A 9 -25.21 17.83 3.65
CA ALA A 9 -23.97 17.33 3.07
C ALA A 9 -22.93 17.00 4.16
N MET A 10 -22.69 17.90 5.11
CA MET A 10 -21.79 17.65 6.23
C MET A 10 -22.22 16.44 7.09
N LYS A 11 -23.51 16.27 7.29
CA LYS A 11 -24.05 15.12 8.04
C LYS A 11 -23.83 13.82 7.28
N GLN A 12 -24.03 13.83 5.97
CA GLN A 12 -23.76 12.68 5.10
C GLN A 12 -22.28 12.31 5.11
N ASP A 13 -21.39 13.28 4.97
CA ASP A 13 -19.94 13.05 5.02
C ASP A 13 -19.52 12.41 6.34
N ARG A 14 -20.07 12.90 7.45
CA ARG A 14 -19.78 12.34 8.78
C ARG A 14 -20.24 10.88 8.90
N ILE A 15 -21.40 10.54 8.37
CA ILE A 15 -21.91 9.16 8.36
C ILE A 15 -21.01 8.26 7.51
N LYS A 16 -20.65 8.71 6.31
CA LYS A 16 -19.78 7.95 5.40
C LYS A 16 -18.41 7.68 6.02
N ARG A 17 -17.78 8.67 6.64
CA ARG A 17 -16.51 8.49 7.35
C ARG A 17 -16.64 7.43 8.44
N LYS A 18 -17.70 7.51 9.24
CA LYS A 18 -17.93 6.53 10.31
C LYS A 18 -18.12 5.10 9.77
N ILE A 19 -18.79 4.94 8.64
CA ILE A 19 -18.95 3.63 7.99
C ILE A 19 -17.59 3.09 7.54
N ILE A 20 -16.76 3.92 6.92
CA ILE A 20 -15.42 3.54 6.48
C ILE A 20 -14.55 3.17 7.68
N ASP A 21 -14.56 3.97 8.73
CA ASP A 21 -13.78 3.72 9.94
C ASP A 21 -14.18 2.38 10.58
N LEU A 22 -15.47 2.06 10.63
CA LEU A 22 -15.97 0.78 11.13
C LEU A 22 -15.55 -0.39 10.25
N GLN A 23 -15.60 -0.24 8.92
CA GLN A 23 -15.12 -1.28 8.01
C GLN A 23 -13.63 -1.55 8.21
N ILE A 24 -12.83 -0.49 8.32
CA ILE A 24 -11.39 -0.61 8.53
C ILE A 24 -11.08 -1.25 9.88
N GLU A 25 -11.83 -0.92 10.92
CA GLU A 25 -11.68 -1.53 12.24
C GLU A 25 -11.92 -3.04 12.22
N HIS A 26 -12.90 -3.51 11.43
CA HIS A 26 -13.25 -4.92 11.34
C HIS A 26 -12.45 -5.73 10.31
N GLU A 27 -12.11 -5.12 9.19
CA GLU A 27 -11.54 -5.82 8.02
C GLU A 27 -10.13 -5.36 7.65
N GLY A 28 -9.66 -4.26 8.24
CA GLY A 28 -8.35 -3.69 7.94
C GLY A 28 -7.20 -4.57 8.41
N VAL A 29 -6.27 -4.83 7.51
CA VAL A 29 -5.03 -5.56 7.80
C VAL A 29 -3.91 -4.55 8.03
N PRO A 30 -3.20 -4.58 9.17
CA PRO A 30 -2.01 -3.73 9.38
C PRO A 30 -1.02 -3.93 8.23
N THR A 31 -0.70 -2.85 7.54
CA THR A 31 0.09 -2.91 6.30
C THR A 31 1.11 -1.80 6.30
N ASP A 32 2.33 -2.12 5.87
CA ASP A 32 3.38 -1.14 5.76
C ASP A 32 3.12 -0.24 4.55
N CYS A 33 3.17 1.06 4.78
CA CYS A 33 3.09 2.07 3.75
C CYS A 33 4.43 2.80 3.68
N ILE A 34 5.06 2.73 2.53
CA ILE A 34 6.31 3.44 2.26
C ILE A 34 6.02 4.53 1.24
N ARG A 35 6.13 5.76 1.67
CA ARG A 35 6.01 6.91 0.78
C ARG A 35 7.33 7.21 0.12
N ILE A 36 7.33 7.13 -1.20
CA ILE A 36 8.52 7.38 -2.02
C ILE A 36 8.36 8.72 -2.74
N ARG A 37 9.33 9.59 -2.57
CA ARG A 37 9.44 10.80 -3.36
C ARG A 37 10.32 10.54 -4.56
N LEU A 38 9.79 10.81 -5.73
CA LEU A 38 10.51 10.75 -6.99
C LEU A 38 11.00 12.15 -7.36
N LYS A 39 12.29 12.32 -7.57
CA LYS A 39 12.84 13.52 -8.20
C LYS A 39 13.06 13.20 -9.67
N LYS A 40 12.38 13.93 -10.52
CA LYS A 40 12.50 13.84 -11.98
C LYS A 40 13.39 14.97 -12.49
N ASP A 41 14.10 14.72 -13.59
CA ASP A 41 14.79 15.75 -14.35
C ASP A 41 13.83 16.53 -15.28
N ASP A 42 14.37 17.47 -16.04
CA ASP A 42 13.58 18.29 -16.96
C ASP A 42 12.97 17.49 -18.12
N GLU A 43 13.50 16.30 -18.40
CA GLU A 43 13.01 15.37 -19.43
C GLU A 43 11.95 14.39 -18.87
N GLY A 44 11.72 14.41 -17.56
CA GLY A 44 10.75 13.58 -16.88
C GLY A 44 11.29 12.23 -16.39
N ASP A 45 12.58 11.97 -16.56
CA ASP A 45 13.22 10.76 -16.10
C ASP A 45 13.51 10.79 -14.59
N ILE A 46 13.33 9.66 -13.93
CA ILE A 46 13.53 9.54 -12.49
C ILE A 46 15.02 9.54 -12.17
N GLN A 47 15.49 10.61 -11.55
CA GLN A 47 16.89 10.73 -11.12
C GLN A 47 17.13 10.12 -9.73
N THR A 48 16.21 10.35 -8.80
CA THR A 48 16.36 9.85 -7.43
C THR A 48 15.03 9.40 -6.84
N ARG A 49 15.10 8.39 -5.99
CA ARG A 49 13.98 7.91 -5.17
C ARG A 49 14.37 8.04 -3.70
N THR A 50 13.61 8.81 -2.96
CA THR A 50 13.85 9.04 -1.54
C THR A 50 12.64 8.57 -0.73
N ILE A 51 12.88 7.80 0.31
CA ILE A 51 11.84 7.43 1.24
C ILE A 51 11.56 8.61 2.15
N GLU A 52 10.33 9.14 2.09
CA GLU A 52 9.90 10.24 2.97
C GLU A 52 9.28 9.74 4.26
N MET A 53 8.54 8.65 4.19
CA MET A 53 7.81 8.12 5.33
C MET A 53 7.63 6.62 5.20
N ALA A 54 7.72 5.94 6.33
CA ALA A 54 7.30 4.56 6.49
C ALA A 54 6.40 4.48 7.71
N ASP A 55 5.19 3.99 7.54
CA ASP A 55 4.20 3.87 8.59
C ASP A 55 3.38 2.59 8.42
N VAL A 56 2.69 2.16 9.47
CA VAL A 56 1.77 1.02 9.42
C VAL A 56 0.35 1.55 9.42
N ILE A 57 -0.40 1.24 8.38
CA ILE A 57 -1.80 1.62 8.25
C ILE A 57 -2.68 0.38 8.06
N PRO A 58 -3.91 0.38 8.58
CA PRO A 58 -4.86 -0.68 8.27
C PRO A 58 -5.37 -0.53 6.84
N VAL A 59 -5.28 -1.60 6.05
CA VAL A 59 -5.71 -1.63 4.66
C VAL A 59 -6.71 -2.77 4.44
N ILE A 60 -7.79 -2.48 3.75
CA ILE A 60 -8.69 -3.52 3.24
C ILE A 60 -8.26 -3.82 1.82
N PHE A 61 -7.85 -5.06 1.58
CA PHE A 61 -7.51 -5.56 0.27
C PHE A 61 -8.71 -6.24 -0.39
N PRO A 62 -8.83 -6.18 -1.73
CA PRO A 62 -9.72 -7.06 -2.45
C PRO A 62 -9.25 -8.52 -2.30
N PRO A 63 -10.06 -9.52 -2.71
CA PRO A 63 -9.59 -10.90 -2.79
C PRO A 63 -8.31 -10.95 -3.65
N LEU A 64 -7.23 -11.41 -3.03
CA LEU A 64 -5.91 -11.50 -3.67
C LEU A 64 -5.69 -12.93 -4.18
N THR A 65 -6.51 -13.36 -5.12
CA THR A 65 -6.33 -14.62 -5.86
C THR A 65 -5.42 -14.39 -7.04
N ASP A 66 -4.51 -15.30 -7.30
CA ASP A 66 -3.60 -15.27 -8.45
C ASP A 66 -2.66 -14.06 -8.49
N VAL A 67 -2.25 -13.55 -7.33
CA VAL A 67 -1.31 -12.44 -7.22
C VAL A 67 0.12 -12.96 -7.25
N PRO A 68 1.01 -12.34 -8.03
CA PRO A 68 2.42 -12.71 -8.03
C PRO A 68 3.10 -12.22 -6.75
N TYR A 69 3.17 -13.07 -5.77
CA TYR A 69 3.92 -12.81 -4.57
C TYR A 69 5.43 -12.93 -4.83
N ARG A 70 6.20 -12.17 -4.07
CA ARG A 70 7.66 -12.18 -4.12
C ARG A 70 8.20 -12.55 -2.74
N ARG A 71 9.33 -13.24 -2.73
CA ARG A 71 10.02 -13.60 -1.49
C ARG A 71 11.22 -12.68 -1.29
N LEU A 72 11.30 -12.10 -0.11
CA LEU A 72 12.45 -11.29 0.31
C LEU A 72 13.44 -12.18 1.05
N GLY A 73 14.71 -12.11 0.71
CA GLY A 73 15.77 -12.86 1.38
C GLY A 73 17.11 -12.14 1.37
N PRO A 74 18.03 -12.54 2.26
CA PRO A 74 19.37 -12.00 2.27
C PRO A 74 20.20 -12.55 1.10
N LYS A 75 21.06 -11.72 0.54
CA LYS A 75 22.08 -12.16 -0.42
C LYS A 75 23.30 -12.76 0.31
N LEU A 76 23.97 -13.70 -0.36
CA LEU A 76 25.21 -14.31 0.16
C LEU A 76 26.37 -13.30 0.34
N ASP A 77 26.40 -12.28 -0.51
CA ASP A 77 27.42 -11.23 -0.54
C ASP A 77 27.03 -9.96 0.24
N GLY A 78 25.96 -10.03 0.99
CA GLY A 78 25.37 -8.91 1.72
C GLY A 78 24.26 -8.19 0.94
N GLY A 79 23.36 -7.53 1.68
CA GLY A 79 22.18 -6.90 1.12
C GLY A 79 20.98 -7.85 1.00
N TRP A 80 20.00 -7.44 0.19
CA TRP A 80 18.70 -8.09 0.08
C TRP A 80 18.35 -8.36 -1.37
N GLU A 81 17.59 -9.40 -1.60
CA GLU A 81 17.05 -9.74 -2.92
C GLU A 81 15.58 -10.11 -2.84
N ILE A 82 14.87 -9.87 -3.94
CA ILE A 82 13.51 -10.35 -4.15
C ILE A 82 13.50 -11.39 -5.24
N THR A 83 12.95 -12.56 -4.95
CA THR A 83 12.71 -13.60 -5.92
C THR A 83 11.22 -13.72 -6.19
N SER A 84 10.84 -13.79 -7.48
CA SER A 84 9.46 -14.08 -7.85
C SER A 84 9.13 -15.53 -7.54
N LEU A 85 7.94 -15.79 -7.00
CA LEU A 85 7.46 -17.15 -6.84
C LEU A 85 7.12 -17.75 -8.22
N PRO A 86 7.28 -19.08 -8.42
CA PRO A 86 7.25 -19.72 -9.75
C PRO A 86 5.98 -19.51 -10.57
N ASP A 87 4.84 -19.22 -9.92
CA ASP A 87 3.53 -19.09 -10.57
C ASP A 87 3.16 -17.65 -10.93
N ALA A 88 4.09 -16.71 -10.79
CA ALA A 88 3.88 -15.31 -11.15
C ALA A 88 3.94 -15.11 -12.67
N ALA A 89 2.86 -15.41 -13.38
CA ALA A 89 2.77 -15.22 -14.82
C ALA A 89 2.67 -13.74 -15.22
N GLY A 90 3.40 -13.32 -16.25
CA GLY A 90 3.53 -11.92 -16.69
C GLY A 90 2.26 -11.21 -17.18
N GLU A 91 1.12 -11.87 -17.27
CA GLU A 91 -0.16 -11.25 -17.64
C GLU A 91 -0.78 -10.44 -16.51
N GLU A 92 -0.39 -10.69 -15.27
CA GLU A 92 -0.98 -10.06 -14.08
C GLU A 92 -0.45 -8.65 -13.78
N ALA A 93 0.66 -8.28 -14.40
CA ALA A 93 1.23 -6.93 -14.28
C ALA A 93 0.28 -5.81 -14.72
N LYS A 94 -0.80 -6.14 -15.44
CA LYS A 94 -1.82 -5.20 -15.91
C LYS A 94 -3.06 -5.13 -15.04
N LYS A 95 -3.16 -5.96 -13.99
CA LYS A 95 -4.32 -5.93 -13.11
C LYS A 95 -4.25 -4.73 -12.17
N PHE A 96 -5.42 -4.14 -11.94
CA PHE A 96 -5.60 -3.10 -10.96
C PHE A 96 -6.29 -3.67 -9.73
N TYR A 97 -5.88 -3.18 -8.56
CA TYR A 97 -6.46 -3.54 -7.29
C TYR A 97 -6.97 -2.29 -6.60
N GLU A 98 -8.22 -2.30 -6.17
CA GLU A 98 -8.77 -1.21 -5.37
C GLU A 98 -8.58 -1.56 -3.89
N ILE A 99 -7.90 -0.69 -3.16
CA ILE A 99 -7.71 -0.81 -1.72
C ILE A 99 -8.51 0.25 -0.99
N VAL A 100 -8.88 -0.05 0.25
CA VAL A 100 -9.53 0.91 1.16
C VAL A 100 -8.60 1.18 2.32
N VAL A 101 -8.39 2.45 2.62
CA VAL A 101 -7.51 2.93 3.69
C VAL A 101 -8.27 3.96 4.54
N PRO A 102 -7.80 4.25 5.77
CA PRO A 102 -8.36 5.33 6.56
C PRO A 102 -8.33 6.65 5.79
N HIS A 103 -9.37 7.46 5.92
CA HIS A 103 -9.44 8.76 5.26
C HIS A 103 -8.32 9.73 5.68
N THR A 104 -7.64 9.44 6.77
CA THR A 104 -6.47 10.19 7.28
C THR A 104 -5.14 9.77 6.67
N ALA A 105 -5.11 8.69 5.89
CA ALA A 105 -3.86 8.14 5.37
C ALA A 105 -3.21 9.02 4.29
N TYR A 106 -3.98 9.78 3.53
CA TYR A 106 -3.50 10.73 2.50
C TYR A 106 -2.46 10.14 1.54
N LEU A 107 -2.78 9.01 0.93
CA LEU A 107 -1.89 8.40 -0.06
C LEU A 107 -1.76 9.29 -1.30
N ARG A 108 -0.56 9.30 -1.86
CA ARG A 108 -0.24 10.03 -3.09
C ARG A 108 0.08 9.05 -4.22
N PRO A 109 -0.09 9.45 -5.48
CA PRO A 109 0.46 8.68 -6.60
C PRO A 109 1.93 8.34 -6.34
N ASP A 110 2.33 7.13 -6.73
CA ASP A 110 3.66 6.54 -6.54
C ASP A 110 4.00 6.09 -5.11
N ASP A 111 3.13 6.30 -4.10
CA ASP A 111 3.30 5.65 -2.81
C ASP A 111 3.25 4.13 -2.97
N LEU A 112 4.09 3.41 -2.22
CA LEU A 112 4.08 1.96 -2.19
C LEU A 112 3.36 1.45 -0.94
N ILE A 113 2.47 0.51 -1.16
CA ILE A 113 1.81 -0.28 -0.12
C ILE A 113 2.42 -1.66 -0.14
N ILE A 114 3.07 -2.02 0.95
CA ILE A 114 3.77 -3.29 1.06
C ILE A 114 3.05 -4.19 2.06
N LYS A 115 2.37 -5.20 1.54
CA LYS A 115 1.81 -6.26 2.39
C LYS A 115 2.90 -7.29 2.63
N VAL A 116 3.26 -7.47 3.89
CA VAL A 116 4.21 -8.49 4.32
C VAL A 116 3.44 -9.65 4.94
N MET A 117 3.73 -10.85 4.48
CA MET A 117 3.20 -12.08 5.04
C MET A 117 4.37 -12.93 5.52
N LEU A 118 4.22 -13.45 6.74
CA LEU A 118 5.21 -14.34 7.29
C LEU A 118 4.92 -15.76 6.80
N ASP A 119 5.97 -16.46 6.39
CA ASP A 119 5.92 -17.87 6.06
C ASP A 119 6.33 -18.66 7.31
N ASP A 120 5.44 -19.48 7.83
CA ASP A 120 5.70 -20.25 9.04
C ASP A 120 6.88 -21.23 8.88
N ASP A 121 7.08 -21.71 7.64
CA ASP A 121 8.18 -22.64 7.30
C ASP A 121 9.51 -21.93 7.04
N ALA A 122 9.48 -20.64 6.73
CA ALA A 122 10.68 -19.84 6.43
C ALA A 122 10.50 -18.38 6.91
N PRO A 123 10.41 -18.14 8.22
CA PRO A 123 10.09 -16.82 8.76
C PRO A 123 11.15 -15.74 8.44
N GLU A 124 12.39 -16.14 8.16
CA GLU A 124 13.47 -15.27 7.71
C GLU A 124 13.34 -14.83 6.25
N HIS A 125 12.42 -15.42 5.49
CA HIS A 125 12.14 -15.11 4.09
C HIS A 125 10.68 -14.70 3.88
N PRO A 126 10.27 -13.53 4.37
CA PRO A 126 8.88 -13.10 4.27
C PRO A 126 8.43 -12.98 2.81
N ILE A 127 7.16 -13.25 2.61
CA ILE A 127 6.51 -13.05 1.32
C ILE A 127 5.97 -11.63 1.26
N ILE A 128 6.21 -10.93 0.20
CA ILE A 128 5.78 -9.55 0.02
C ILE A 128 4.93 -9.37 -1.24
N LEU A 129 3.98 -8.46 -1.12
CA LEU A 129 3.22 -7.90 -2.22
C LEU A 129 3.42 -6.40 -2.20
N ALA A 130 3.99 -5.86 -3.27
CA ALA A 130 4.16 -4.41 -3.42
C ALA A 130 3.13 -3.88 -4.42
N LEU A 131 2.31 -2.95 -3.98
CA LEU A 131 1.34 -2.23 -4.79
C LEU A 131 1.74 -0.77 -4.89
N GLN A 132 1.71 -0.23 -6.10
CA GLN A 132 1.91 1.19 -6.35
C GLN A 132 0.56 1.90 -6.42
N VAL A 133 0.42 2.99 -5.67
CA VAL A 133 -0.77 3.84 -5.73
C VAL A 133 -0.76 4.63 -7.03
N LEU A 134 -1.87 4.55 -7.78
CA LEU A 134 -2.06 5.28 -9.03
C LEU A 134 -2.89 6.54 -8.80
N GLU A 135 -4.09 6.37 -8.28
CA GLU A 135 -5.04 7.46 -8.09
C GLU A 135 -6.08 7.13 -7.01
N SER A 136 -6.70 8.16 -6.46
CA SER A 136 -7.87 7.97 -5.62
C SER A 136 -9.10 7.70 -6.50
N THR A 137 -9.83 6.63 -6.21
CA THR A 137 -11.09 6.27 -6.87
C THR A 137 -12.30 6.55 -5.99
N GLY A 138 -12.07 6.85 -4.72
CA GLY A 138 -13.13 6.99 -3.72
C GLY A 138 -13.53 8.42 -3.50
N ASP A 139 -14.43 8.89 -4.33
CA ASP A 139 -15.23 10.05 -4.04
C ASP A 139 -16.59 9.60 -3.52
N PHE A 140 -16.81 9.80 -2.23
CA PHE A 140 -18.09 9.50 -1.63
C PHE A 140 -19.07 10.68 -1.73
N GLY A 141 -18.98 11.52 -2.74
CA GLY A 141 -19.88 12.64 -2.96
C GLY A 141 -20.36 13.34 -1.68
N GLY A 142 -20.35 14.62 -1.63
CA GLY A 142 -20.70 15.43 -0.47
C GLY A 142 -20.03 16.78 -0.57
N SER A 143 -20.01 17.55 0.54
CA SER A 143 -19.34 18.83 0.57
C SER A 143 -17.81 18.74 0.63
N MET A 144 -17.29 17.57 1.05
CA MET A 144 -15.86 17.28 1.14
C MET A 144 -15.54 15.94 0.50
N LEU A 145 -14.45 15.89 -0.25
CA LEU A 145 -13.90 14.67 -0.79
C LEU A 145 -13.36 13.78 0.34
N ILE A 146 -13.87 12.56 0.42
CA ILE A 146 -13.35 11.55 1.35
C ILE A 146 -12.52 10.58 0.52
N LYS A 147 -11.20 10.76 0.57
CA LYS A 147 -10.26 9.90 -0.15
C LYS A 147 -9.91 8.69 0.70
N SER A 148 -10.61 7.59 0.48
CA SER A 148 -10.36 6.32 1.20
C SER A 148 -10.13 5.15 0.27
N LYS A 149 -10.54 5.25 -0.99
CA LYS A 149 -10.35 4.23 -2.00
C LYS A 149 -9.28 4.65 -2.99
N TYR A 150 -8.37 3.75 -3.27
CA TYR A 150 -7.28 3.99 -4.19
C TYR A 150 -7.12 2.84 -5.18
N LYS A 151 -6.93 3.21 -6.44
CA LYS A 151 -6.54 2.29 -7.48
C LYS A 151 -5.04 2.06 -7.39
N THR A 152 -4.66 0.81 -7.40
CA THR A 152 -3.26 0.39 -7.33
C THR A 152 -2.94 -0.61 -8.42
N ASN A 153 -1.69 -0.76 -8.75
CA ASN A 153 -1.18 -1.85 -9.57
C ASN A 153 0.03 -2.50 -8.90
N LEU A 154 0.41 -3.66 -9.41
CA LEU A 154 1.63 -4.30 -8.97
C LEU A 154 2.85 -3.43 -9.29
N TYR A 155 3.72 -3.26 -8.32
CA TYR A 155 5.00 -2.63 -8.52
C TYR A 155 6.02 -3.68 -8.99
N ASN A 156 6.35 -3.65 -10.28
CA ASN A 156 7.22 -4.63 -10.92
C ASN A 156 8.66 -4.18 -11.11
N GLU A 157 8.98 -2.96 -10.75
CA GLU A 157 10.33 -2.44 -10.84
C GLU A 157 11.19 -2.94 -9.68
N ASP A 158 12.51 -2.89 -9.86
CA ASP A 158 13.44 -3.23 -8.80
C ASP A 158 13.35 -2.22 -7.66
N LEU A 159 13.21 -2.73 -6.45
CA LEU A 159 13.28 -1.93 -5.24
C LEU A 159 14.75 -1.68 -4.89
N SER A 160 15.07 -0.46 -4.47
CA SER A 160 16.42 -0.12 -4.03
C SER A 160 16.81 -0.95 -2.80
N GLN A 161 18.11 -1.19 -2.61
CA GLN A 161 18.63 -1.89 -1.42
C GLN A 161 18.19 -1.23 -0.11
N ASN A 162 18.10 0.09 -0.11
CA ASN A 162 17.61 0.83 1.06
C ASN A 162 16.13 0.51 1.34
N THR A 163 15.28 0.47 0.31
CA THR A 163 13.87 0.09 0.45
C THR A 163 13.74 -1.36 0.94
N LEU A 164 14.51 -2.28 0.37
CA LEU A 164 14.50 -3.69 0.78
C LEU A 164 14.95 -3.87 2.23
N ALA A 165 15.96 -3.13 2.67
CA ALA A 165 16.42 -3.14 4.06
C ALA A 165 15.32 -2.64 5.03
N ILE A 166 14.57 -1.61 4.65
CA ILE A 166 13.45 -1.11 5.45
C ILE A 166 12.34 -2.15 5.53
N ILE A 167 11.97 -2.78 4.42
CA ILE A 167 10.96 -3.85 4.40
C ILE A 167 11.39 -5.01 5.28
N ALA A 168 12.66 -5.42 5.21
CA ALA A 168 13.21 -6.48 6.04
C ALA A 168 13.13 -6.12 7.54
N ALA A 169 13.50 -4.91 7.91
CA ALA A 169 13.39 -4.43 9.28
C ALA A 169 11.94 -4.39 9.79
N MET A 170 11.00 -4.00 8.95
CA MET A 170 9.57 -4.03 9.27
C MET A 170 9.06 -5.46 9.47
N ALA A 171 9.45 -6.39 8.61
CA ALA A 171 9.11 -7.81 8.74
C ALA A 171 9.66 -8.40 10.04
N GLU A 172 10.92 -8.13 10.36
CA GLU A 172 11.54 -8.56 11.62
C GLU A 172 10.83 -8.00 12.85
N ARG A 173 10.42 -6.74 12.79
CA ARG A 173 9.62 -6.12 13.86
C ARG A 173 8.28 -6.82 14.05
N ARG A 174 7.60 -7.19 12.98
CA ARG A 174 6.33 -7.93 13.06
C ARG A 174 6.51 -9.31 13.67
N LEU A 175 7.56 -10.03 13.28
CA LEU A 175 7.92 -11.32 13.90
C LEU A 175 8.08 -11.19 15.42
N LYS A 176 8.79 -10.17 15.88
CA LYS A 176 8.99 -9.91 17.31
C LYS A 176 7.72 -9.53 18.05
N LEU A 177 6.79 -8.86 17.38
CA LEU A 177 5.51 -8.42 17.96
C LEU A 177 4.39 -9.46 17.83
N GLY A 178 4.60 -10.52 17.06
CA GLY A 178 3.64 -11.63 16.92
C GLY A 178 2.42 -11.32 16.06
N TYR A 179 2.54 -10.36 15.11
CA TYR A 179 1.46 -10.10 14.16
C TYR A 179 1.98 -9.82 12.74
#